data_75436acd208f472b86ff531ed2382ce7
#
_entry.id   75436acd208f472b86ff531ed2382ce7
#
_cell.length_a   1.000
_cell.length_b   1.000
_cell.length_c   1.000
_cell.angle_alpha   90.00
_cell.angle_beta   90.00
_cell.angle_gamma   90.00
#
_symmetry.space_group_name_H-M   'P 1'
#
loop_
_entity.id
_entity.type
_entity.pdbx_description
1 polymer ?
#
loop_
_entity_poly.entity_id
_entity_poly.type
_entity_poly.pdbx_seq_one_letter_code
_entity_poly.pdbx_strand_id
1 'polypeptide(L)'
;PKEILPFAQRLCRVVPAGMPVFVKPNAGLPNLDGSYDITPAEFAAEMAAYLPTGISMLGGCCGSEPESIRLLKELTQDKTPAAKTPIVRSRLCTPVRCVEVNGITVVGERINPTGKKRFQQALRENDMNYVLEQAVSQVEAGAQVLDVNVGAPGVDEPALMPQVVKALQSVVSLPLQLDSSHADALERGLRVYNGKPIVNSVNGETEVLERVLPLCKKYGAAVVGLAIDLSLIHI
;
A
#
# COMPACT_ATOMS: atom_id res chain seq x y z
N PRO A 1 14.34 18.81 16.46
CA PRO A 1 14.00 18.85 15.02
C PRO A 1 14.88 17.95 14.15
N LYS A 2 16.19 17.86 14.42
CA LYS A 2 17.15 17.10 13.59
C LYS A 2 16.79 15.65 13.37
N GLU A 3 16.30 14.94 14.39
CA GLU A 3 16.00 13.51 14.33
C GLU A 3 14.81 13.17 13.41
N ILE A 4 13.87 14.09 13.25
CA ILE A 4 12.69 13.91 12.38
C ILE A 4 13.00 14.22 10.91
N LEU A 5 14.05 15.00 10.62
CA LEU A 5 14.39 15.43 9.27
C LEU A 5 14.54 14.26 8.26
N PRO A 6 15.24 13.15 8.56
CA PRO A 6 15.34 12.02 7.62
C PRO A 6 13.98 11.39 7.29
N PHE A 7 13.08 11.32 8.28
CA PHE A 7 11.72 10.79 8.08
C PHE A 7 10.87 11.72 7.20
N ALA A 8 10.96 13.03 7.45
CA ALA A 8 10.29 14.04 6.65
C ALA A 8 10.76 14.03 5.18
N GLN A 9 12.07 13.89 4.96
CA GLN A 9 12.66 13.74 3.62
C GLN A 9 12.16 12.48 2.92
N ARG A 10 12.09 11.34 3.63
CA ARG A 10 11.54 10.09 3.08
C ARG A 10 10.06 10.24 2.75
N LEU A 11 9.28 10.89 3.61
CA LEU A 11 7.87 11.14 3.36
C LEU A 11 7.66 11.97 2.09
N CYS A 12 8.40 13.08 1.92
CA CYS A 12 8.32 13.92 0.73
C CYS A 12 8.69 13.19 -0.58
N ARG A 13 9.45 12.09 -0.50
CA ARG A 13 9.79 11.26 -1.67
C ARG A 13 8.73 10.23 -2.06
N VAL A 14 7.72 10.01 -1.22
CA VAL A 14 6.70 8.97 -1.48
C VAL A 14 5.29 9.53 -1.61
N VAL A 15 5.01 10.70 -1.04
CA VAL A 15 3.71 11.34 -1.19
C VAL A 15 3.55 11.97 -2.57
N PRO A 16 2.32 12.04 -3.14
CA PRO A 16 2.07 12.76 -4.37
C PRO A 16 2.59 14.21 -4.36
N ALA A 17 3.06 14.72 -5.49
CA ALA A 17 3.67 16.04 -5.58
C ALA A 17 2.78 17.15 -5.02
N GLY A 18 1.46 17.10 -5.28
CA GLY A 18 0.49 18.10 -4.81
C GLY A 18 0.03 17.90 -3.36
N MET A 19 0.39 16.81 -2.69
CA MET A 19 -0.05 16.57 -1.31
C MET A 19 0.77 17.40 -0.33
N PRO A 20 0.15 18.27 0.51
CA PRO A 20 0.87 19.03 1.53
C PRO A 20 1.45 18.10 2.61
N VAL A 21 2.66 18.42 3.06
CA VAL A 21 3.31 17.74 4.19
C VAL A 21 3.55 18.74 5.30
N PHE A 22 3.05 18.40 6.49
CA PHE A 22 3.22 19.18 7.70
C PHE A 22 4.20 18.52 8.66
N VAL A 23 5.14 19.28 9.19
CA VAL A 23 6.09 18.83 10.21
C VAL A 23 6.06 19.76 11.42
N LYS A 24 5.91 19.18 12.61
CA LYS A 24 5.93 19.89 13.88
C LYS A 24 6.73 19.13 14.94
N PRO A 25 8.05 19.21 14.94
CA PRO A 25 8.89 18.53 15.93
C PRO A 25 8.78 19.18 17.31
N ASN A 26 9.18 18.44 18.33
CA ASN A 26 9.45 19.01 19.66
C ASN A 26 10.73 19.84 19.64
N ALA A 27 10.86 20.77 20.55
CA ALA A 27 12.10 21.51 20.82
C ALA A 27 13.05 20.70 21.73
N GLY A 28 13.37 19.48 21.33
CA GLY A 28 14.14 18.52 22.11
C GLY A 28 13.28 17.55 22.90
N LEU A 29 13.89 16.83 23.83
CA LEU A 29 13.23 15.98 24.81
C LEU A 29 13.07 16.76 26.12
N PRO A 30 12.03 16.47 26.89
CA PRO A 30 11.87 17.11 28.20
C PRO A 30 12.93 16.63 29.19
N ASN A 31 13.48 17.56 29.96
CA ASN A 31 14.31 17.28 31.11
C ASN A 31 13.46 16.72 32.27
N LEU A 32 14.12 16.24 33.33
CA LEU A 32 13.42 15.68 34.50
C LEU A 32 12.53 16.72 35.21
N ASP A 33 12.85 17.99 35.09
CA ASP A 33 12.06 19.13 35.63
C ASP A 33 10.99 19.63 34.66
N GLY A 34 10.87 19.02 33.47
CA GLY A 34 9.92 19.39 32.42
C GLY A 34 10.39 20.54 31.52
N SER A 35 11.59 21.08 31.72
CA SER A 35 12.18 22.10 30.84
C SER A 35 12.67 21.46 29.52
N TYR A 36 12.99 22.31 28.53
CA TYR A 36 13.54 21.92 27.24
C TYR A 36 14.82 22.72 26.94
N ASP A 37 15.86 22.07 26.44
CA ASP A 37 17.17 22.67 26.23
C ASP A 37 17.30 23.44 24.91
N ILE A 38 16.46 23.15 23.92
CA ILE A 38 16.54 23.81 22.62
C ILE A 38 15.85 25.17 22.68
N THR A 39 16.65 26.22 22.55
CA THR A 39 16.15 27.60 22.52
C THR A 39 15.33 27.88 21.23
N PRO A 40 14.45 28.90 21.22
CA PRO A 40 13.71 29.30 20.01
C PRO A 40 14.60 29.59 18.80
N ALA A 41 15.78 30.17 19.00
CA ALA A 41 16.71 30.46 17.92
C ALA A 41 17.35 29.18 17.35
N GLU A 42 17.78 28.26 18.20
CA GLU A 42 18.30 26.97 17.79
C GLU A 42 17.21 26.13 17.09
N PHE A 43 15.98 26.14 17.62
CA PHE A 43 14.83 25.49 16.99
C PHE A 43 14.63 26.00 15.57
N ALA A 44 14.57 27.29 15.35
CA ALA A 44 14.39 27.89 14.03
C ALA A 44 15.57 27.57 13.10
N ALA A 45 16.80 27.61 13.61
CA ALA A 45 18.01 27.26 12.84
C ALA A 45 17.98 25.79 12.36
N GLU A 46 17.55 24.86 13.22
CA GLU A 46 17.39 23.46 12.84
C GLU A 46 16.25 23.24 11.82
N MET A 47 15.17 24.00 11.94
CA MET A 47 14.04 23.95 11.02
C MET A 47 14.38 24.49 9.62
N ALA A 48 15.43 25.27 9.45
CA ALA A 48 15.90 25.73 8.14
C ALA A 48 16.26 24.57 7.20
N ALA A 49 16.73 23.43 7.74
CA ALA A 49 17.07 22.24 6.97
C ALA A 49 15.84 21.57 6.29
N TYR A 50 14.63 21.93 6.70
CA TYR A 50 13.41 21.40 6.09
C TYR A 50 12.98 22.15 4.82
N LEU A 51 13.43 23.37 4.61
CA LEU A 51 13.02 24.20 3.46
C LEU A 51 13.28 23.55 2.10
N PRO A 52 14.42 22.87 1.85
CA PRO A 52 14.68 22.25 0.55
C PRO A 52 13.99 20.89 0.37
N THR A 53 13.25 20.40 1.34
CA THR A 53 12.74 19.01 1.33
C THR A 53 11.37 18.84 0.64
N GLY A 54 10.65 19.94 0.34
CA GLY A 54 9.30 19.91 -0.21
C GLY A 54 8.20 19.88 0.87
N ILE A 55 8.55 20.11 2.13
CA ILE A 55 7.58 20.30 3.20
C ILE A 55 6.81 21.59 2.98
N SER A 56 5.50 21.53 3.17
CA SER A 56 4.57 22.62 2.87
C SER A 56 4.21 23.45 4.10
N MET A 57 4.30 22.85 5.28
CA MET A 57 3.93 23.48 6.54
C MET A 57 4.92 23.12 7.64
N LEU A 58 5.35 24.11 8.39
CA LEU A 58 6.24 23.95 9.54
C LEU A 58 5.53 24.45 10.81
N GLY A 59 5.80 23.82 11.93
CA GLY A 59 5.28 24.21 13.23
C GLY A 59 6.14 23.66 14.35
N GLY A 60 5.70 23.86 15.57
CA GLY A 60 6.32 23.31 16.78
C GLY A 60 5.35 22.43 17.56
N CYS A 61 5.89 21.64 18.49
CA CYS A 61 5.14 20.82 19.43
C CYS A 61 5.66 21.10 20.84
N CYS A 62 5.88 20.06 21.66
CA CYS A 62 6.35 20.22 23.03
C CYS A 62 7.66 21.01 23.11
N GLY A 63 7.76 21.92 24.09
CA GLY A 63 8.92 22.80 24.29
C GLY A 63 9.04 23.95 23.30
N SER A 64 8.18 24.05 22.27
CA SER A 64 8.18 25.23 21.40
C SER A 64 7.35 26.37 22.03
N GLU A 65 7.88 27.56 21.94
CA GLU A 65 7.34 28.81 22.50
C GLU A 65 6.79 29.70 21.38
N PRO A 66 5.99 30.75 21.71
CA PRO A 66 5.53 31.74 20.72
C PRO A 66 6.68 32.34 19.90
N GLU A 67 7.83 32.56 20.52
CA GLU A 67 9.03 33.06 19.86
C GLU A 67 9.57 32.08 18.80
N SER A 68 9.53 30.78 19.07
CA SER A 68 9.87 29.75 18.08
C SER A 68 9.03 29.88 16.81
N ILE A 69 7.73 30.12 16.97
CA ILE A 69 6.80 30.27 15.83
C ILE A 69 7.03 31.61 15.11
N ARG A 70 7.34 32.68 15.86
CA ARG A 70 7.70 33.96 15.24
C ARG A 70 8.93 33.84 14.35
N LEU A 71 9.97 33.19 14.83
CA LEU A 71 11.19 32.92 14.06
C LEU A 71 10.95 32.00 12.86
N LEU A 72 10.08 30.97 12.99
CA LEU A 72 9.66 30.14 11.83
C LEU A 72 8.95 30.97 10.78
N LYS A 73 8.06 31.90 11.17
CA LYS A 73 7.38 32.79 10.25
C LYS A 73 8.40 33.64 9.47
N GLU A 74 9.38 34.22 10.15
CA GLU A 74 10.44 34.98 9.49
C GLU A 74 11.28 34.12 8.57
N LEU A 75 11.65 32.91 9.00
CA LEU A 75 12.42 31.94 8.19
C LEU A 75 11.68 31.55 6.89
N THR A 76 10.35 31.48 6.92
CA THR A 76 9.51 31.02 5.79
C THR A 76 8.89 32.17 4.98
N GLN A 77 9.05 33.41 5.42
CA GLN A 77 8.54 34.57 4.72
C GLN A 77 9.05 34.59 3.28
N ASP A 78 8.14 34.84 2.34
CA ASP A 78 8.40 34.91 0.90
C ASP A 78 9.05 33.64 0.30
N LYS A 79 8.95 32.50 0.98
CA LYS A 79 9.45 31.21 0.48
C LYS A 79 8.30 30.34 0.03
N THR A 80 8.51 29.66 -1.09
CA THR A 80 7.62 28.59 -1.58
C THR A 80 8.24 27.23 -1.26
N PRO A 81 7.43 26.22 -0.92
CA PRO A 81 7.93 24.86 -0.73
C PRO A 81 8.66 24.36 -1.97
N ALA A 82 9.79 23.69 -1.78
CA ALA A 82 10.48 23.03 -2.86
C ALA A 82 9.58 21.99 -3.55
N ALA A 83 9.73 21.83 -4.87
CA ALA A 83 8.99 20.82 -5.60
C ALA A 83 9.33 19.42 -5.10
N LYS A 84 8.29 18.61 -4.82
CA LYS A 84 8.48 17.19 -4.52
C LYS A 84 8.57 16.39 -5.81
N THR A 85 9.57 15.52 -5.87
CA THR A 85 9.74 14.56 -6.97
C THR A 85 9.55 13.15 -6.40
N PRO A 86 8.30 12.64 -6.36
CA PRO A 86 8.03 11.33 -5.81
C PRO A 86 8.75 10.24 -6.61
N ILE A 87 9.41 9.34 -5.91
CA ILE A 87 9.95 8.13 -6.53
C ILE A 87 8.80 7.14 -6.68
N VAL A 88 8.32 6.97 -7.90
CA VAL A 88 7.30 5.96 -8.21
C VAL A 88 7.99 4.60 -8.28
N ARG A 89 7.56 3.68 -7.43
CA ARG A 89 8.02 2.28 -7.42
C ARG A 89 6.82 1.35 -7.40
N SER A 90 6.88 0.30 -8.22
CA SER A 90 5.88 -0.75 -8.17
C SER A 90 6.09 -1.58 -6.91
N ARG A 91 5.18 -1.45 -5.96
CA ARG A 91 5.24 -2.15 -4.68
C ARG A 91 3.90 -2.74 -4.33
N LEU A 92 3.97 -3.90 -3.68
CA LEU A 92 2.85 -4.57 -3.04
C LEU A 92 3.11 -4.60 -1.55
N CYS A 93 2.08 -4.59 -0.74
CA CYS A 93 2.27 -4.69 0.70
C CYS A 93 1.14 -5.42 1.43
N THR A 94 1.51 -5.96 2.56
CA THR A 94 0.66 -6.43 3.65
C THR A 94 0.90 -5.53 4.87
N PRO A 95 0.23 -5.72 6.01
CA PRO A 95 0.50 -4.95 7.23
C PRO A 95 1.96 -5.05 7.72
N VAL A 96 2.66 -6.13 7.39
CA VAL A 96 3.98 -6.46 7.95
C VAL A 96 5.09 -6.60 6.90
N ARG A 97 4.74 -6.60 5.62
CA ARG A 97 5.70 -6.84 4.53
C ARG A 97 5.46 -5.90 3.34
N CYS A 98 6.55 -5.44 2.74
CA CYS A 98 6.53 -4.73 1.46
C CYS A 98 7.39 -5.50 0.45
N VAL A 99 6.82 -5.79 -0.71
CA VAL A 99 7.49 -6.46 -1.83
C VAL A 99 7.62 -5.46 -2.97
N GLU A 100 8.84 -5.19 -3.40
CA GLU A 100 9.12 -4.33 -4.54
C GLU A 100 9.13 -5.19 -5.82
N VAL A 101 8.30 -4.77 -6.80
CA VAL A 101 8.22 -5.44 -8.11
C VAL A 101 9.17 -4.72 -9.06
N ASN A 102 10.43 -5.16 -9.10
CA ASN A 102 11.51 -4.55 -9.88
C ASN A 102 12.40 -5.58 -10.58
N GLY A 103 11.86 -6.75 -10.90
CA GLY A 103 12.54 -7.86 -11.54
C GLY A 103 11.61 -9.05 -11.62
N ILE A 104 12.20 -10.26 -11.60
CA ILE A 104 11.42 -11.49 -11.58
C ILE A 104 10.75 -11.61 -10.20
N THR A 105 9.42 -11.72 -10.20
CA THR A 105 8.62 -11.96 -9.01
C THR A 105 7.86 -13.28 -9.17
N VAL A 106 8.05 -14.20 -8.23
CA VAL A 106 7.40 -15.51 -8.26
C VAL A 106 6.01 -15.43 -7.65
N VAL A 107 4.99 -15.69 -8.45
CA VAL A 107 3.59 -15.78 -8.03
C VAL A 107 3.20 -17.23 -7.86
N GLY A 108 2.74 -17.60 -6.66
CA GLY A 108 2.22 -18.94 -6.37
C GLY A 108 0.76 -19.05 -6.81
N GLU A 109 0.42 -20.06 -7.62
CA GLU A 109 -0.90 -20.21 -8.29
C GLU A 109 -1.66 -21.47 -7.82
N ARG A 110 -1.37 -22.02 -6.65
CA ARG A 110 -2.07 -23.22 -6.17
C ARG A 110 -3.47 -22.95 -5.61
N ILE A 111 -3.76 -21.73 -5.18
CA ILE A 111 -5.09 -21.31 -4.71
C ILE A 111 -5.93 -20.88 -5.93
N ASN A 112 -6.17 -21.83 -6.81
CA ASN A 112 -6.94 -21.67 -8.04
C ASN A 112 -7.64 -22.99 -8.35
N PRO A 113 -8.97 -23.01 -8.51
CA PRO A 113 -9.76 -24.25 -8.74
C PRO A 113 -9.63 -24.83 -10.14
N THR A 114 -9.05 -24.10 -11.10
CA THR A 114 -8.95 -24.53 -12.50
C THR A 114 -8.21 -25.84 -12.61
N GLY A 115 -8.88 -26.90 -13.09
CA GLY A 115 -8.32 -28.23 -13.25
C GLY A 115 -8.06 -29.02 -11.94
N LYS A 116 -8.35 -28.45 -10.77
CA LYS A 116 -8.02 -29.03 -9.46
C LYS A 116 -9.30 -29.46 -8.71
N LYS A 117 -9.77 -30.70 -8.96
CA LYS A 117 -11.05 -31.22 -8.38
C LYS A 117 -11.08 -31.12 -6.85
N ARG A 118 -9.99 -31.47 -6.15
CA ARG A 118 -9.94 -31.41 -4.68
C ARG A 118 -10.07 -29.98 -4.18
N PHE A 119 -9.45 -29.00 -4.85
CA PHE A 119 -9.56 -27.59 -4.49
C PHE A 119 -10.97 -27.06 -4.72
N GLN A 120 -11.60 -27.43 -5.86
CA GLN A 120 -13.02 -27.10 -6.13
C GLN A 120 -13.96 -27.65 -5.03
N GLN A 121 -13.71 -28.87 -4.58
CA GLN A 121 -14.47 -29.46 -3.47
C GLN A 121 -14.27 -28.68 -2.19
N ALA A 122 -13.02 -28.34 -1.82
CA ALA A 122 -12.69 -27.55 -0.65
C ALA A 122 -13.43 -26.19 -0.63
N LEU A 123 -13.52 -25.50 -1.78
CA LEU A 123 -14.26 -24.24 -1.89
C LEU A 123 -15.76 -24.44 -1.67
N ARG A 124 -16.38 -25.50 -2.23
CA ARG A 124 -17.81 -25.79 -2.04
C ARG A 124 -18.14 -26.17 -0.60
N GLU A 125 -17.24 -26.89 0.07
CA GLU A 125 -17.40 -27.35 1.45
C GLU A 125 -16.92 -26.31 2.47
N ASN A 126 -16.38 -25.16 1.99
CA ASN A 126 -15.76 -24.13 2.81
C ASN A 126 -14.63 -24.68 3.69
N ASP A 127 -13.89 -25.67 3.17
CA ASP A 127 -12.70 -26.26 3.81
C ASP A 127 -11.53 -25.27 3.77
N MET A 128 -11.60 -24.30 4.67
CA MET A 128 -10.60 -23.23 4.75
C MET A 128 -9.21 -23.76 5.15
N ASN A 129 -9.15 -24.88 5.90
CA ASN A 129 -7.88 -25.47 6.29
C ASN A 129 -7.09 -25.93 5.06
N TYR A 130 -7.77 -26.59 4.11
CA TYR A 130 -7.11 -27.00 2.88
C TYR A 130 -6.62 -25.81 2.04
N VAL A 131 -7.37 -24.72 2.01
CA VAL A 131 -6.94 -23.47 1.33
C VAL A 131 -5.68 -22.91 1.99
N LEU A 132 -5.64 -22.88 3.31
CA LEU A 132 -4.48 -22.39 4.07
C LEU A 132 -3.25 -23.29 3.91
N GLU A 133 -3.42 -24.61 3.87
CA GLU A 133 -2.33 -25.56 3.58
C GLU A 133 -1.70 -25.29 2.21
N GLN A 134 -2.53 -25.00 1.19
CA GLN A 134 -2.01 -24.65 -0.14
C GLN A 134 -1.23 -23.32 -0.11
N ALA A 135 -1.65 -22.37 0.70
CA ALA A 135 -0.94 -21.10 0.87
C ALA A 135 0.42 -21.29 1.53
N VAL A 136 0.46 -21.99 2.68
CA VAL A 136 1.70 -22.26 3.44
C VAL A 136 2.71 -23.02 2.58
N SER A 137 2.28 -24.07 1.90
CA SER A 137 3.15 -24.85 0.99
C SER A 137 3.81 -23.99 -0.09
N GLN A 138 3.10 -22.98 -0.62
CA GLN A 138 3.68 -22.07 -1.62
C GLN A 138 4.65 -21.06 -1.01
N VAL A 139 4.38 -20.59 0.20
CA VAL A 139 5.32 -19.74 0.95
C VAL A 139 6.63 -20.47 1.19
N GLU A 140 6.56 -21.75 1.64
CA GLU A 140 7.72 -22.61 1.86
C GLU A 140 8.48 -22.91 0.57
N ALA A 141 7.77 -23.01 -0.57
CA ALA A 141 8.36 -23.17 -1.89
C ALA A 141 8.98 -21.88 -2.47
N GLY A 142 8.93 -20.76 -1.75
CA GLY A 142 9.58 -19.50 -2.14
C GLY A 142 8.73 -18.55 -2.98
N ALA A 143 7.39 -18.70 -3.00
CA ALA A 143 6.51 -17.70 -3.60
C ALA A 143 6.72 -16.32 -2.92
N GLN A 144 6.57 -15.26 -3.70
CA GLN A 144 6.67 -13.87 -3.24
C GLN A 144 5.30 -13.18 -3.20
N VAL A 145 4.35 -13.68 -3.98
CA VAL A 145 2.96 -13.26 -4.06
C VAL A 145 2.11 -14.53 -4.18
N LEU A 146 0.91 -14.56 -3.65
CA LEU A 146 -0.04 -15.67 -3.83
C LEU A 146 -1.22 -15.22 -4.70
N ASP A 147 -1.45 -15.93 -5.81
CA ASP A 147 -2.65 -15.79 -6.61
C ASP A 147 -3.83 -16.47 -5.90
N VAL A 148 -4.97 -15.79 -5.86
CA VAL A 148 -6.17 -16.23 -5.13
C VAL A 148 -7.37 -16.16 -6.05
N ASN A 149 -7.79 -17.32 -6.54
CA ASN A 149 -8.99 -17.52 -7.32
C ASN A 149 -9.95 -18.48 -6.60
N VAL A 150 -11.17 -18.07 -6.40
CA VAL A 150 -12.23 -18.88 -5.76
C VAL A 150 -13.40 -19.17 -6.69
N GLY A 151 -13.26 -18.88 -8.00
CA GLY A 151 -14.26 -19.06 -9.02
C GLY A 151 -14.43 -20.53 -9.41
N ALA A 152 -15.32 -21.25 -8.73
CA ALA A 152 -15.67 -22.63 -9.07
C ALA A 152 -17.17 -22.79 -9.29
N PRO A 153 -17.60 -23.73 -10.17
CA PRO A 153 -19.02 -24.01 -10.35
C PRO A 153 -19.72 -24.35 -9.04
N GLY A 154 -20.82 -23.63 -8.75
CA GLY A 154 -21.61 -23.81 -7.53
C GLY A 154 -21.06 -23.06 -6.30
N VAL A 155 -20.09 -22.18 -6.46
CA VAL A 155 -19.55 -21.31 -5.40
C VAL A 155 -20.08 -19.89 -5.58
N ASP A 156 -20.53 -19.26 -4.49
CA ASP A 156 -20.79 -17.81 -4.43
C ASP A 156 -19.46 -17.08 -4.25
N GLU A 157 -18.83 -16.76 -5.36
CA GLU A 157 -17.51 -16.13 -5.40
C GLU A 157 -17.46 -14.78 -4.65
N PRO A 158 -18.44 -13.85 -4.84
CA PRO A 158 -18.49 -12.61 -4.07
C PRO A 158 -18.62 -12.80 -2.55
N ALA A 159 -19.26 -13.87 -2.09
CA ALA A 159 -19.38 -14.17 -0.67
C ALA A 159 -18.11 -14.85 -0.12
N LEU A 160 -17.47 -15.70 -0.91
CA LEU A 160 -16.31 -16.50 -0.47
C LEU A 160 -14.98 -15.71 -0.53
N MET A 161 -14.75 -14.89 -1.55
CA MET A 161 -13.51 -14.14 -1.74
C MET A 161 -13.07 -13.37 -0.48
N PRO A 162 -13.90 -12.57 0.19
CA PRO A 162 -13.50 -11.85 1.40
C PRO A 162 -13.18 -12.78 2.58
N GLN A 163 -13.77 -13.95 2.65
CA GLN A 163 -13.47 -14.93 3.71
C GLN A 163 -12.09 -15.53 3.49
N VAL A 164 -11.78 -15.97 2.27
CA VAL A 164 -10.49 -16.52 1.89
C VAL A 164 -9.38 -15.46 2.07
N VAL A 165 -9.60 -14.22 1.64
CA VAL A 165 -8.62 -13.12 1.81
C VAL A 165 -8.29 -12.90 3.29
N LYS A 166 -9.31 -12.84 4.17
CA LYS A 166 -9.09 -12.68 5.62
C LYS A 166 -8.35 -13.86 6.21
N ALA A 167 -8.73 -15.09 5.85
CA ALA A 167 -8.09 -16.30 6.35
C ALA A 167 -6.62 -16.37 5.92
N LEU A 168 -6.31 -16.09 4.65
CA LEU A 168 -4.94 -16.04 4.15
C LEU A 168 -4.11 -14.98 4.88
N GLN A 169 -4.60 -13.75 5.02
CA GLN A 169 -3.87 -12.68 5.70
C GLN A 169 -3.65 -12.93 7.20
N SER A 170 -4.39 -13.84 7.82
CA SER A 170 -4.15 -14.25 9.22
C SER A 170 -2.99 -15.24 9.38
N VAL A 171 -2.60 -15.94 8.30
CA VAL A 171 -1.61 -17.03 8.35
C VAL A 171 -0.34 -16.70 7.57
N VAL A 172 -0.46 -16.00 6.42
CA VAL A 172 0.67 -15.70 5.55
C VAL A 172 0.96 -14.20 5.49
N SER A 173 2.23 -13.84 5.40
CA SER A 173 2.68 -12.45 5.29
C SER A 173 2.90 -11.98 3.84
N LEU A 174 2.63 -12.83 2.84
CA LEU A 174 2.82 -12.49 1.43
C LEU A 174 1.67 -11.62 0.92
N PRO A 175 1.94 -10.68 -0.02
CA PRO A 175 0.89 -10.00 -0.76
C PRO A 175 0.05 -10.99 -1.57
N LEU A 176 -1.24 -10.65 -1.74
CA LEU A 176 -2.16 -11.45 -2.54
C LEU A 176 -2.41 -10.78 -3.90
N GLN A 177 -2.61 -11.62 -4.91
CA GLN A 177 -3.14 -11.28 -6.21
C GLN A 177 -4.58 -11.82 -6.26
N LEU A 178 -5.57 -10.93 -6.30
CA LEU A 178 -6.98 -11.32 -6.35
C LEU A 178 -7.36 -11.57 -7.80
N ASP A 179 -7.68 -12.81 -8.11
CA ASP A 179 -8.01 -13.28 -9.47
C ASP A 179 -9.50 -13.59 -9.57
N SER A 180 -10.19 -12.79 -10.34
CA SER A 180 -11.61 -12.97 -10.65
C SER A 180 -12.04 -12.20 -11.88
N SER A 181 -12.96 -12.79 -12.65
CA SER A 181 -13.72 -12.11 -13.72
C SER A 181 -14.92 -11.31 -13.18
N HIS A 182 -15.29 -11.49 -11.91
CA HIS A 182 -16.42 -10.83 -11.29
C HIS A 182 -15.97 -9.60 -10.49
N ALA A 183 -16.34 -8.41 -10.96
CA ALA A 183 -15.97 -7.15 -10.30
C ALA A 183 -16.48 -7.08 -8.84
N ASP A 184 -17.63 -7.66 -8.54
CA ASP A 184 -18.17 -7.72 -7.18
C ASP A 184 -17.32 -8.58 -6.24
N ALA A 185 -16.80 -9.70 -6.72
CA ALA A 185 -15.88 -10.55 -5.95
C ALA A 185 -14.56 -9.79 -5.67
N LEU A 186 -14.01 -9.12 -6.71
CA LEU A 186 -12.84 -8.27 -6.56
C LEU A 186 -13.09 -7.14 -5.56
N GLU A 187 -14.21 -6.41 -5.65
CA GLU A 187 -14.50 -5.31 -4.73
C GLU A 187 -14.60 -5.80 -3.29
N ARG A 188 -15.30 -6.91 -3.04
CA ARG A 188 -15.45 -7.49 -1.69
C ARG A 188 -14.11 -7.98 -1.12
N GLY A 189 -13.27 -8.59 -1.97
CA GLY A 189 -11.91 -8.98 -1.59
C GLY A 189 -11.02 -7.78 -1.27
N LEU A 190 -11.02 -6.77 -2.13
CA LEU A 190 -10.28 -5.53 -1.94
C LEU A 190 -10.68 -4.77 -0.67
N ARG A 191 -11.98 -4.76 -0.35
CA ARG A 191 -12.53 -4.08 0.83
C ARG A 191 -11.96 -4.62 2.14
N VAL A 192 -11.64 -5.90 2.19
CA VAL A 192 -11.13 -6.56 3.41
C VAL A 192 -9.62 -6.75 3.38
N TYR A 193 -8.98 -6.51 2.24
CA TYR A 193 -7.54 -6.65 2.12
C TYR A 193 -6.82 -5.53 2.88
N ASN A 194 -5.92 -5.90 3.77
CA ASN A 194 -5.12 -4.97 4.54
C ASN A 194 -3.74 -4.80 3.87
N GLY A 195 -3.59 -3.72 3.11
CA GLY A 195 -2.36 -3.42 2.36
C GLY A 195 -2.62 -3.01 0.91
N LYS A 196 -1.68 -3.33 0.02
CA LYS A 196 -1.77 -3.09 -1.44
C LYS A 196 -1.65 -4.40 -2.19
N PRO A 197 -2.78 -5.00 -2.65
CA PRO A 197 -2.80 -6.23 -3.45
C PRO A 197 -2.57 -5.96 -4.93
N ILE A 198 -2.56 -7.05 -5.73
CA ILE A 198 -2.75 -7.01 -7.18
C ILE A 198 -4.17 -7.44 -7.50
N VAL A 199 -4.76 -6.88 -8.54
CA VAL A 199 -5.98 -7.38 -9.21
C VAL A 199 -5.54 -8.10 -10.49
N ASN A 200 -5.99 -9.32 -10.68
CA ASN A 200 -5.80 -10.14 -11.86
C ASN A 200 -7.19 -10.37 -12.49
N SER A 201 -7.50 -9.83 -13.63
CA SER A 201 -6.77 -8.91 -14.50
C SER A 201 -7.75 -7.99 -15.26
N VAL A 202 -7.19 -7.06 -16.00
CA VAL A 202 -7.94 -6.34 -17.04
C VAL A 202 -7.35 -6.68 -18.40
N ASN A 203 -8.18 -6.63 -19.44
CA ASN A 203 -7.79 -6.76 -20.84
C ASN A 203 -8.13 -5.47 -21.60
N GLY A 204 -8.05 -5.47 -22.94
CA GLY A 204 -8.38 -4.32 -23.79
C GLY A 204 -9.87 -3.99 -23.92
N GLU A 205 -10.77 -4.77 -23.33
CA GLU A 205 -12.21 -4.55 -23.41
C GLU A 205 -12.65 -3.36 -22.55
N THR A 206 -13.33 -2.40 -23.17
CA THR A 206 -13.76 -1.16 -22.51
C THR A 206 -14.60 -1.46 -21.25
N GLU A 207 -15.53 -2.41 -21.34
CA GLU A 207 -16.41 -2.78 -20.23
C GLU A 207 -15.62 -3.30 -19.03
N VAL A 208 -14.58 -4.12 -19.25
CA VAL A 208 -13.71 -4.64 -18.19
C VAL A 208 -12.91 -3.50 -17.55
N LEU A 209 -12.33 -2.63 -18.39
CA LEU A 209 -11.55 -1.47 -17.92
C LEU A 209 -12.41 -0.53 -17.07
N GLU A 210 -13.61 -0.18 -17.54
CA GLU A 210 -14.52 0.74 -16.84
C GLU A 210 -15.06 0.17 -15.51
N ARG A 211 -15.15 -1.15 -15.37
CA ARG A 211 -15.61 -1.81 -14.14
C ARG A 211 -14.47 -2.00 -13.13
N VAL A 212 -13.29 -2.43 -13.57
CA VAL A 212 -12.21 -2.87 -12.68
C VAL A 212 -11.23 -1.75 -12.30
N LEU A 213 -10.85 -0.87 -13.25
CA LEU A 213 -9.88 0.20 -12.94
C LEU A 213 -10.35 1.18 -11.87
N PRO A 214 -11.64 1.58 -11.80
CA PRO A 214 -12.14 2.39 -10.68
C PRO A 214 -11.99 1.70 -9.31
N LEU A 215 -12.15 0.37 -9.24
CA LEU A 215 -11.92 -0.39 -8.02
C LEU A 215 -10.44 -0.37 -7.64
N CYS A 216 -9.54 -0.63 -8.59
CA CYS A 216 -8.11 -0.56 -8.35
C CYS A 216 -7.70 0.84 -7.83
N LYS A 217 -8.24 1.90 -8.42
CA LYS A 217 -8.00 3.28 -7.96
C LYS A 217 -8.56 3.53 -6.57
N LYS A 218 -9.79 3.07 -6.29
CA LYS A 218 -10.49 3.26 -5.01
C LYS A 218 -9.75 2.61 -3.85
N TYR A 219 -9.24 1.40 -4.06
CA TYR A 219 -8.56 0.60 -3.03
C TYR A 219 -7.03 0.67 -3.09
N GLY A 220 -6.46 1.40 -4.07
CA GLY A 220 -5.02 1.56 -4.22
C GLY A 220 -4.30 0.29 -4.70
N ALA A 221 -5.02 -0.65 -5.33
CA ALA A 221 -4.46 -1.90 -5.82
C ALA A 221 -3.57 -1.69 -7.06
N ALA A 222 -2.57 -2.57 -7.23
CA ALA A 222 -1.94 -2.78 -8.51
C ALA A 222 -2.86 -3.63 -9.41
N VAL A 223 -2.61 -3.66 -10.71
CA VAL A 223 -3.43 -4.41 -11.67
C VAL A 223 -2.54 -5.08 -12.72
N VAL A 224 -2.89 -6.30 -13.10
CA VAL A 224 -2.33 -7.00 -14.26
C VAL A 224 -3.11 -6.57 -15.50
N GLY A 225 -2.40 -5.98 -16.47
CA GLY A 225 -2.95 -5.67 -17.79
C GLY A 225 -2.58 -6.77 -18.79
N LEU A 226 -3.58 -7.45 -19.33
CA LEU A 226 -3.38 -8.43 -20.40
C LEU A 226 -3.42 -7.69 -21.74
N ALA A 227 -2.31 -7.76 -22.48
CA ALA A 227 -2.24 -7.23 -23.85
C ALA A 227 -2.89 -8.24 -24.85
N ILE A 228 -4.12 -8.64 -24.54
CA ILE A 228 -4.91 -9.57 -25.33
C ILE A 228 -6.18 -8.86 -25.78
N ASP A 229 -6.47 -8.92 -27.07
CA ASP A 229 -7.76 -8.62 -27.65
C ASP A 229 -8.43 -9.96 -28.06
N LEU A 230 -9.73 -10.11 -27.80
CA LEU A 230 -10.46 -11.31 -28.21
C LEU A 230 -10.43 -11.55 -29.72
N SER A 231 -10.11 -10.54 -30.53
CA SER A 231 -9.88 -10.68 -31.97
C SER A 231 -8.65 -11.53 -32.32
N LEU A 232 -7.69 -11.70 -31.40
CA LEU A 232 -6.48 -12.49 -31.61
C LEU A 232 -6.66 -13.99 -31.33
N ILE A 233 -7.82 -14.43 -30.84
CA ILE A 233 -8.13 -15.84 -30.64
C ILE A 233 -8.38 -16.59 -31.96
N HIS A 234 -8.44 -15.89 -33.06
CA HIS A 234 -8.73 -16.42 -34.40
C HIS A 234 -7.54 -16.42 -35.38
N ILE A 235 -6.31 -16.35 -34.86
CA ILE A 235 -5.11 -16.52 -35.68
C ILE A 235 -4.55 -17.93 -35.49
#